data_97e0993aeb48f907d5d29f0e4f428af3
#
_entry.id   97e0993aeb48f907d5d29f0e4f428af3
#
_cell.length_a   1.000
_cell.length_b   1.000
_cell.length_c   1.000
_cell.angle_alpha   90.00
_cell.angle_beta   90.00
_cell.angle_gamma   90.00
#
_symmetry.space_group_name_H-M   'P 1'
#
loop_
_entity.id
_entity.type
_entity.pdbx_description
1 polymer ?
#
loop_
_entity_poly.entity_id
_entity_poly.type
_entity_poly.pdbx_seq_one_letter_code
_entity_poly.pdbx_strand_id
1 'polypeptide(L)'
;MAQYESEARTPKQDLVKEMANIFDVSPRAITVPEIDSYIGLMHTLFALEDMYGLKIGEIDGEVCLRLDKSDCSTYSSMFKMFHAWQEQSAKLERGEISREEYDQWRYKYPELDTSGHWGSVPSQAVSDMLAKEFQEIEKEEKKASKKKKQK
;
A
#
# COMPACT_ATOMS: atom_id res chain seq x y z
N MET A 1 -7.80 29.20 8.42
CA MET A 1 -7.45 28.04 9.26
C MET A 1 -8.66 27.53 10.05
N ALA A 2 -9.33 28.36 10.84
CA ALA A 2 -10.44 27.93 11.73
C ALA A 2 -11.58 27.10 11.08
N GLN A 3 -11.86 27.22 9.80
CA GLN A 3 -12.90 26.45 9.10
C GLN A 3 -12.53 24.98 8.85
N TYR A 4 -11.23 24.65 8.86
CA TYR A 4 -10.74 23.28 8.68
C TYR A 4 -10.53 22.60 10.03
N GLU A 5 -10.24 23.35 11.07
CA GLU A 5 -10.12 22.88 12.45
C GLU A 5 -11.47 22.50 13.08
N SER A 6 -12.58 23.04 12.55
CA SER A 6 -13.95 22.75 12.99
C SER A 6 -14.64 21.65 12.18
N GLU A 7 -13.90 20.89 11.34
CA GLU A 7 -14.40 19.80 10.45
C GLU A 7 -15.49 20.26 9.45
N ALA A 8 -15.77 21.56 9.36
CA ALA A 8 -16.82 22.11 8.51
C ALA A 8 -16.48 21.99 7.00
N ARG A 9 -15.23 21.77 6.63
CA ARG A 9 -14.78 21.58 5.24
C ARG A 9 -13.48 20.77 5.13
N THR A 10 -13.48 19.80 4.22
CA THR A 10 -12.26 19.11 3.82
C THR A 10 -11.40 20.02 2.93
N PRO A 11 -10.08 20.15 3.18
CA PRO A 11 -9.19 20.94 2.34
C PRO A 11 -9.16 20.41 0.89
N LYS A 12 -9.13 21.31 -0.08
CA LYS A 12 -8.93 20.93 -1.50
C LYS A 12 -7.51 20.40 -1.69
N GLN A 13 -7.32 19.52 -2.68
CA GLN A 13 -6.02 18.87 -2.96
C GLN A 13 -4.86 19.85 -3.15
N ASP A 14 -5.10 21.02 -3.72
CA ASP A 14 -4.04 22.02 -3.91
C ASP A 14 -3.58 22.59 -2.57
N LEU A 15 -4.51 22.86 -1.65
CA LEU A 15 -4.19 23.30 -0.29
C LEU A 15 -3.46 22.22 0.50
N VAL A 16 -3.86 20.95 0.34
CA VAL A 16 -3.17 19.81 0.98
C VAL A 16 -1.72 19.73 0.51
N LYS A 17 -1.46 19.91 -0.79
CA LYS A 17 -0.07 19.93 -1.33
C LYS A 17 0.74 21.09 -0.78
N GLU A 18 0.13 22.28 -0.70
CA GLU A 18 0.80 23.47 -0.17
C GLU A 18 1.14 23.29 1.33
N MET A 19 0.20 22.77 2.12
CA MET A 19 0.44 22.42 3.52
C MET A 19 1.53 21.36 3.67
N ALA A 20 1.52 20.31 2.85
CA ALA A 20 2.53 19.26 2.85
C ALA A 20 3.92 19.81 2.56
N ASN A 21 4.06 20.74 1.62
CA ASN A 21 5.31 21.41 1.33
C ASN A 21 5.79 22.27 2.50
N ILE A 22 4.90 22.98 3.19
CA ILE A 22 5.25 23.83 4.35
C ILE A 22 5.72 22.94 5.52
N PHE A 23 5.09 21.80 5.75
CA PHE A 23 5.42 20.88 6.84
C PHE A 23 6.54 19.89 6.49
N ASP A 24 7.02 19.89 5.25
CA ASP A 24 8.02 18.95 4.74
C ASP A 24 7.60 17.47 4.93
N VAL A 25 6.34 17.16 4.58
CA VAL A 25 5.75 15.82 4.66
C VAL A 25 5.09 15.43 3.35
N SER A 26 4.83 14.12 3.17
CA SER A 26 4.05 13.64 2.04
C SER A 26 2.60 14.19 2.10
N PRO A 27 1.99 14.65 0.99
CA PRO A 27 0.57 15.00 0.96
C PRO A 27 -0.35 13.88 1.46
N ARG A 28 0.05 12.63 1.28
CA ARG A 28 -0.69 11.45 1.78
C ARG A 28 -0.66 11.30 3.29
N ALA A 29 0.36 11.82 3.96
CA ALA A 29 0.43 11.82 5.43
C ALA A 29 -0.59 12.77 6.07
N ILE A 30 -1.07 13.78 5.32
CA ILE A 30 -2.10 14.73 5.78
C ILE A 30 -3.51 14.21 5.47
N THR A 31 -3.68 13.40 4.42
CA THR A 31 -4.98 12.85 4.00
C THR A 31 -5.23 11.47 4.61
N VAL A 32 -5.14 11.36 5.93
CA VAL A 32 -5.48 10.13 6.64
C VAL A 32 -7.01 9.97 6.70
N PRO A 33 -7.55 8.75 6.55
CA PRO A 33 -8.98 8.49 6.77
C PRO A 33 -9.43 8.93 8.18
N GLU A 34 -10.68 9.35 8.32
CA GLU A 34 -11.27 9.66 9.62
C GLU A 34 -11.38 8.38 10.46
N ILE A 35 -10.45 8.20 11.40
CA ILE A 35 -10.39 7.06 12.32
C ILE A 35 -10.47 7.55 13.79
N ASP A 36 -11.26 8.60 14.02
CA ASP A 36 -11.43 9.26 15.31
C ASP A 36 -12.19 8.43 16.35
N SER A 37 -12.79 7.32 15.92
CA SER A 37 -13.49 6.38 16.79
C SER A 37 -13.04 4.93 16.56
N TYR A 38 -13.15 4.08 17.60
CA TYR A 38 -12.87 2.63 17.45
C TYR A 38 -13.77 1.97 16.40
N ILE A 39 -15.01 2.44 16.25
CA ILE A 39 -15.94 1.94 15.24
C ILE A 39 -15.44 2.36 13.83
N GLY A 40 -15.04 3.61 13.64
CA GLY A 40 -14.46 4.10 12.38
C GLY A 40 -13.18 3.36 12.03
N LEU A 41 -12.31 3.12 13.01
CA LEU A 41 -11.12 2.29 12.82
C LEU A 41 -11.48 0.87 12.37
N MET A 42 -12.48 0.23 12.99
CA MET A 42 -12.92 -1.13 12.60
C MET A 42 -13.44 -1.17 11.16
N HIS A 43 -14.24 -0.20 10.73
CA HIS A 43 -14.69 -0.11 9.33
C HIS A 43 -13.54 0.11 8.36
N THR A 44 -12.52 0.88 8.75
CA THR A 44 -11.30 1.05 7.96
C THR A 44 -10.55 -0.27 7.83
N LEU A 45 -10.42 -1.04 8.91
CA LEU A 45 -9.77 -2.36 8.87
C LEU A 45 -10.54 -3.37 8.00
N PHE A 46 -11.88 -3.36 8.05
CA PHE A 46 -12.70 -4.19 7.14
C PHE A 46 -12.53 -3.80 5.68
N ALA A 47 -12.48 -2.51 5.37
CA ALA A 47 -12.17 -2.06 4.01
C ALA A 47 -10.77 -2.48 3.55
N LEU A 48 -9.78 -2.49 4.44
CA LEU A 48 -8.44 -3.00 4.14
C LEU A 48 -8.41 -4.52 3.95
N GLU A 49 -9.26 -5.27 4.65
CA GLU A 49 -9.45 -6.71 4.41
C GLU A 49 -9.95 -6.94 2.98
N ASP A 50 -11.02 -6.24 2.58
CA ASP A 50 -11.63 -6.39 1.27
C ASP A 50 -10.72 -5.95 0.12
N MET A 51 -9.98 -4.85 0.29
CA MET A 51 -9.19 -4.22 -0.78
C MET A 51 -7.77 -4.76 -0.89
N TYR A 52 -7.15 -5.15 0.22
CA TYR A 52 -5.72 -5.48 0.28
C TYR A 52 -5.43 -6.84 0.89
N GLY A 53 -6.45 -7.63 1.22
CA GLY A 53 -6.30 -8.96 1.79
C GLY A 53 -5.64 -8.97 3.17
N LEU A 54 -5.85 -7.90 3.97
CA LEU A 54 -5.52 -7.95 5.39
C LEU A 54 -6.51 -8.87 6.09
N LYS A 55 -6.02 -9.80 6.90
CA LYS A 55 -6.85 -10.74 7.67
C LYS A 55 -6.49 -10.72 9.14
N ILE A 56 -7.50 -10.94 9.96
CA ILE A 56 -7.27 -11.20 11.38
C ILE A 56 -6.72 -12.62 11.55
N GLY A 57 -5.77 -12.80 12.43
CA GLY A 57 -5.15 -14.07 12.76
C GLY A 57 -4.72 -14.13 14.20
N GLU A 58 -4.09 -15.22 14.59
CA GLU A 58 -3.54 -15.46 15.92
C GLU A 58 -2.14 -16.02 15.80
N ILE A 59 -1.21 -15.48 16.57
CA ILE A 59 0.16 -15.98 16.71
C ILE A 59 0.47 -16.02 18.21
N ASP A 60 0.86 -17.20 18.72
CA ASP A 60 1.19 -17.42 20.12
C ASP A 60 0.12 -16.97 21.14
N GLY A 61 -1.15 -17.08 20.74
CA GLY A 61 -2.30 -16.66 21.56
C GLY A 61 -2.64 -15.18 21.45
N GLU A 62 -1.90 -14.41 20.67
CA GLU A 62 -2.17 -12.98 20.43
C GLU A 62 -2.86 -12.75 19.10
N VAL A 63 -3.93 -11.94 19.12
CA VAL A 63 -4.65 -11.56 17.91
C VAL A 63 -3.81 -10.57 17.10
N CYS A 64 -3.58 -10.86 15.83
CA CYS A 64 -2.76 -10.04 14.96
C CYS A 64 -3.40 -9.82 13.58
N LEU A 65 -3.03 -8.73 12.92
CA LEU A 65 -3.32 -8.52 11.50
C LEU A 65 -2.21 -9.16 10.66
N ARG A 66 -2.61 -9.88 9.62
CA ARG A 66 -1.69 -10.52 8.67
C ARG A 66 -2.15 -10.33 7.23
N LEU A 67 -1.23 -10.45 6.30
CA LEU A 67 -1.55 -10.46 4.87
C LEU A 67 -2.02 -11.85 4.44
N ASP A 68 -3.03 -11.88 3.57
CA ASP A 68 -3.48 -13.10 2.92
C ASP A 68 -2.50 -13.52 1.82
N LYS A 69 -1.99 -14.74 1.90
CA LYS A 69 -1.05 -15.31 0.92
C LYS A 69 -1.73 -15.86 -0.33
N SER A 70 -3.06 -15.89 -0.38
CA SER A 70 -3.80 -16.45 -1.51
C SER A 70 -3.77 -15.54 -2.74
N ASP A 71 -3.70 -14.21 -2.56
CA ASP A 71 -3.48 -13.25 -3.64
C ASP A 71 -1.99 -12.89 -3.73
N CYS A 72 -1.26 -13.57 -4.61
CA CYS A 72 0.18 -13.42 -4.76
C CYS A 72 0.63 -12.02 -5.16
N SER A 73 -0.16 -11.26 -5.92
CA SER A 73 0.24 -9.94 -6.42
C SER A 73 0.15 -8.87 -5.34
N THR A 74 -1.00 -8.79 -4.68
CA THR A 74 -1.23 -7.86 -3.57
C THR A 74 -0.37 -8.24 -2.37
N TYR A 75 -0.27 -9.55 -2.04
CA TYR A 75 0.61 -10.04 -0.99
C TYR A 75 2.06 -9.61 -1.20
N SER A 76 2.63 -9.83 -2.39
CA SER A 76 4.04 -9.52 -2.65
C SER A 76 4.34 -8.03 -2.48
N SER A 77 3.45 -7.16 -2.96
CA SER A 77 3.62 -5.70 -2.85
C SER A 77 3.49 -5.23 -1.40
N MET A 78 2.42 -5.64 -0.72
CA MET A 78 2.16 -5.24 0.66
C MET A 78 3.19 -5.84 1.63
N PHE A 79 3.63 -7.08 1.39
CA PHE A 79 4.66 -7.72 2.21
C PHE A 79 5.96 -6.91 2.23
N LYS A 80 6.41 -6.44 1.09
CA LYS A 80 7.63 -5.63 0.98
C LYS A 80 7.52 -4.31 1.75
N MET A 81 6.38 -3.63 1.62
CA MET A 81 6.10 -2.39 2.35
C MET A 81 6.04 -2.63 3.87
N PHE A 82 5.38 -3.69 4.30
CA PHE A 82 5.30 -4.06 5.72
C PHE A 82 6.66 -4.48 6.26
N HIS A 83 7.47 -5.17 5.45
CA HIS A 83 8.83 -5.54 5.84
C HIS A 83 9.71 -4.30 6.02
N ALA A 84 9.66 -3.35 5.09
CA ALA A 84 10.37 -2.07 5.23
C ALA A 84 9.96 -1.32 6.51
N TRP A 85 8.66 -1.29 6.80
CA TRP A 85 8.16 -0.68 8.03
C TRP A 85 8.64 -1.43 9.28
N GLN A 86 8.58 -2.76 9.28
CA GLN A 86 9.06 -3.60 10.37
C GLN A 86 10.56 -3.41 10.62
N GLU A 87 11.38 -3.29 9.57
CA GLU A 87 12.80 -3.00 9.72
C GLU A 87 13.07 -1.65 10.40
N GLN A 88 12.32 -0.60 10.02
CA GLN A 88 12.46 0.71 10.67
C GLN A 88 11.99 0.68 12.12
N SER A 89 10.91 -0.02 12.42
CA SER A 89 10.42 -0.23 13.80
C SER A 89 11.45 -0.96 14.65
N ALA A 90 12.06 -2.02 14.12
CA ALA A 90 13.09 -2.78 14.81
C ALA A 90 14.37 -1.96 15.05
N LYS A 91 14.75 -1.06 14.12
CA LYS A 91 15.87 -0.13 14.34
C LYS A 91 15.59 0.83 15.49
N LEU A 92 14.35 1.35 15.56
CA LEU A 92 13.92 2.21 16.67
C LEU A 92 13.99 1.45 18.00
N GLU A 93 13.48 0.22 18.06
CA GLU A 93 13.49 -0.61 19.27
C GLU A 93 14.92 -0.93 19.74
N ARG A 94 15.86 -1.13 18.81
CA ARG A 94 17.28 -1.35 19.14
C ARG A 94 18.05 -0.06 19.42
N GLY A 95 17.40 1.12 19.31
CA GLY A 95 18.06 2.41 19.50
C GLY A 95 19.05 2.79 18.39
N GLU A 96 18.96 2.16 17.21
CA GLU A 96 19.81 2.48 16.04
C GLU A 96 19.37 3.77 15.36
N ILE A 97 18.12 4.13 15.47
CA ILE A 97 17.54 5.39 15.03
C ILE A 97 16.73 6.03 16.16
N SER A 98 16.63 7.36 16.15
CA SER A 98 15.80 8.12 17.07
C SER A 98 14.32 8.05 16.71
N ARG A 99 13.47 8.46 17.62
CA ARG A 99 12.02 8.59 17.36
C ARG A 99 11.75 9.60 16.26
N GLU A 100 12.47 10.69 16.23
CA GLU A 100 12.36 11.75 15.23
C GLU A 100 12.72 11.24 13.83
N GLU A 101 13.79 10.45 13.69
CA GLU A 101 14.19 9.83 12.43
C GLU A 101 13.14 8.80 11.94
N TYR A 102 12.58 8.00 12.85
CA TYR A 102 11.51 7.07 12.53
C TYR A 102 10.24 7.79 12.05
N ASP A 103 9.82 8.85 12.75
CA ASP A 103 8.65 9.64 12.37
C ASP A 103 8.88 10.40 11.05
N GLN A 104 10.09 10.90 10.80
CA GLN A 104 10.47 11.51 9.53
C GLN A 104 10.34 10.50 8.38
N TRP A 105 10.81 9.26 8.56
CA TRP A 105 10.65 8.20 7.58
C TRP A 105 9.16 7.92 7.27
N ARG A 106 8.32 7.81 8.29
CA ARG A 106 6.88 7.59 8.13
C ARG A 106 6.19 8.74 7.39
N TYR A 107 6.48 9.98 7.76
CA TYR A 107 5.82 11.16 7.18
C TYR A 107 6.26 11.43 5.74
N LYS A 108 7.47 11.07 5.37
CA LYS A 108 7.99 11.19 4.02
C LYS A 108 7.85 9.93 3.17
N TYR A 109 7.31 8.87 3.72
CA TYR A 109 7.13 7.63 2.97
C TYR A 109 6.35 7.87 1.64
N PRO A 110 6.76 7.32 0.48
CA PRO A 110 7.88 6.38 0.28
C PRO A 110 9.23 7.03 -0.06
N GLU A 111 9.39 8.33 -0.01
CA GLU A 111 10.59 9.06 -0.49
C GLU A 111 11.88 8.60 0.21
N LEU A 112 11.81 8.35 1.52
CA LEU A 112 12.95 7.86 2.32
C LEU A 112 13.04 6.33 2.39
N ASP A 113 12.18 5.61 1.70
CA ASP A 113 12.23 4.15 1.64
C ASP A 113 13.29 3.70 0.64
N THR A 114 14.40 3.17 1.15
CA THR A 114 15.51 2.63 0.35
C THR A 114 15.31 1.19 -0.08
N SER A 115 14.21 0.54 0.32
CA SER A 115 13.90 -0.84 -0.08
C SER A 115 13.62 -0.99 -1.58
N GLY A 116 13.28 0.11 -2.27
CA GLY A 116 13.06 0.17 -3.72
C GLY A 116 11.82 -0.61 -4.20
N HIS A 117 10.91 -0.96 -3.31
CA HIS A 117 9.82 -1.90 -3.59
C HIS A 117 8.43 -1.26 -3.70
N TRP A 118 8.34 0.05 -3.73
CA TRP A 118 7.08 0.75 -3.98
C TRP A 118 6.86 0.89 -5.49
N GLY A 119 6.26 -0.13 -6.09
CA GLY A 119 5.75 -0.05 -7.45
C GLY A 119 4.42 0.70 -7.48
N SER A 120 4.22 1.57 -8.46
CA SER A 120 2.87 2.02 -8.83
C SER A 120 2.05 0.78 -9.16
N VAL A 121 0.87 0.61 -8.58
CA VAL A 121 -0.09 -0.39 -9.07
C VAL A 121 -0.30 -0.08 -10.55
N PRO A 122 -0.08 -1.05 -11.46
CA PRO A 122 -0.32 -0.80 -12.88
C PRO A 122 -1.74 -0.24 -13.03
N SER A 123 -1.90 0.83 -13.80
CA SER A 123 -3.24 1.33 -14.10
C SER A 123 -4.04 0.20 -14.73
N GLN A 124 -5.35 0.16 -14.53
CA GLN A 124 -6.22 -0.86 -15.12
C GLN A 124 -5.95 -1.04 -16.63
N ALA A 125 -5.62 0.05 -17.33
CA ALA A 125 -5.22 0.03 -18.74
C ALA A 125 -3.95 -0.79 -19.02
N VAL A 126 -2.95 -0.74 -18.15
CA VAL A 126 -1.71 -1.54 -18.27
C VAL A 126 -1.98 -3.00 -17.95
N SER A 127 -2.81 -3.28 -16.95
CA SER A 127 -3.26 -4.63 -16.62
C SER A 127 -4.03 -5.27 -17.77
N ASP A 128 -4.94 -4.53 -18.40
CA ASP A 128 -5.72 -4.98 -19.56
C ASP A 128 -4.86 -5.20 -20.81
N MET A 129 -3.81 -4.38 -20.98
CA MET A 129 -2.85 -4.51 -22.07
C MET A 129 -2.01 -5.79 -21.91
N LEU A 130 -1.48 -6.03 -20.73
CA LEU A 130 -0.74 -7.25 -20.42
C LEU A 130 -1.63 -8.51 -20.56
N ALA A 131 -2.87 -8.46 -20.08
CA ALA A 131 -3.81 -9.56 -20.21
C ALA A 131 -4.12 -9.90 -21.69
N LYS A 132 -4.21 -8.91 -22.57
CA LYS A 132 -4.37 -9.13 -24.04
C LYS A 132 -3.14 -9.75 -24.65
N GLU A 133 -1.95 -9.28 -24.30
CA GLU A 133 -0.69 -9.79 -24.81
C GLU A 133 -0.47 -11.26 -24.42
N PHE A 134 -0.76 -11.63 -23.19
CA PHE A 134 -0.75 -13.03 -22.75
C PHE A 134 -1.74 -13.90 -23.51
N GLN A 135 -2.95 -13.41 -23.78
CA GLN A 135 -3.95 -14.15 -24.57
C GLN A 135 -3.53 -14.34 -26.02
N GLU A 136 -2.82 -13.40 -26.60
CA GLU A 136 -2.30 -13.54 -27.98
C GLU A 136 -1.16 -14.56 -28.05
N ILE A 137 -0.22 -14.54 -27.11
CA ILE A 137 0.85 -15.53 -26.98
C ILE A 137 0.27 -16.94 -26.84
N GLU A 138 -0.72 -17.12 -25.97
CA GLU A 138 -1.37 -18.43 -25.78
C GLU A 138 -2.10 -18.95 -27.04
N LYS A 139 -2.69 -18.05 -27.82
CA LYS A 139 -3.32 -18.39 -29.11
C LYS A 139 -2.29 -18.79 -30.18
N GLU A 140 -1.14 -18.15 -30.20
CA GLU A 140 -0.06 -18.48 -31.11
C GLU A 140 0.59 -19.83 -30.76
N GLU A 141 0.83 -20.11 -29.49
CA GLU A 141 1.35 -21.40 -29.03
C GLU A 141 0.36 -22.56 -29.34
N LYS A 142 -0.94 -22.34 -29.15
CA LYS A 142 -1.97 -23.32 -29.52
C LYS A 142 -2.06 -23.57 -31.01
N LYS A 143 -1.81 -22.54 -31.87
CA LYS A 143 -1.74 -22.68 -33.33
C LYS A 143 -0.46 -23.44 -33.77
N ALA A 144 0.68 -23.12 -33.12
CA ALA A 144 1.94 -23.81 -33.41
C ALA A 144 1.89 -25.29 -33.00
N SER A 145 1.29 -25.61 -31.89
CA SER A 145 1.10 -27.00 -31.43
C SER A 145 0.18 -27.81 -32.29
N LYS A 146 -0.88 -27.20 -32.87
CA LYS A 146 -1.77 -27.88 -33.85
C LYS A 146 -1.08 -28.15 -35.20
N LYS A 147 -0.20 -27.25 -35.68
CA LYS A 147 0.58 -27.49 -36.92
C LYS A 147 1.61 -28.61 -36.77
N LYS A 148 2.14 -28.86 -35.56
CA LYS A 148 3.10 -29.97 -35.31
C LYS A 148 2.42 -31.35 -35.22
N LYS A 149 1.12 -31.43 -34.99
CA LYS A 149 0.35 -32.69 -34.90
C LYS A 149 -0.24 -33.14 -36.24
N GLN A 150 -0.12 -32.34 -37.32
CA GLN A 150 -0.63 -32.66 -38.66
C GLN A 150 0.48 -33.01 -39.67
N LYS A 151 1.71 -33.20 -39.19
CA LYS A 151 2.86 -33.66 -39.99
C LYS A 151 3.36 -34.98 -39.38
#